data_67bd166e8d86897237dcf014d59d4667
#
_entry.id   67bd166e8d86897237dcf014d59d4667
#
_cell.length_a   1.000
_cell.length_b   1.000
_cell.length_c   1.000
_cell.angle_alpha   90.00
_cell.angle_beta   90.00
_cell.angle_gamma   90.00
#
_symmetry.space_group_name_H-M   'P 1'
#
loop_
_entity.id
_entity.type
_entity.pdbx_description
1 polymer ?
#
loop_
_entity_poly.entity_id
_entity_poly.type
_entity_poly.pdbx_seq_one_letter_code
_entity_poly.pdbx_strand_id
1 'polypeptide(L)'
;MEKLSSILSLCGLLVAVSAHADEVKVAVAANFYKPLQVLAQDYQSHHKDKITLSVGSTGKLYAQIVNGAPFDLFLAADQRRPEKLVQGHLAQASSEFTYAKGRLIFWSKQPGLIGNSANYLKTASFNKLALANPKAAPYGAATVTTLKHLGIYNKLKSKLVYGQNIGQTFSYVSYGNVKQGFVALSQVYRNGKLSSGSGWIIPSSLYNPIRQDAVLLTHAKNSRAAKEFLAYLKSSEAKKTIQSFGYDTHTSH
;
A
#
# COMPACT_ATOMS: atom_id res chain seq x y z
N MET A 1 -41.84 14.13 70.87
CA MET A 1 -41.85 13.03 69.85
C MET A 1 -41.40 13.62 68.54
N GLU A 2 -40.11 13.67 68.32
CA GLU A 2 -39.51 14.20 67.06
C GLU A 2 -39.16 13.06 66.13
N LYS A 3 -39.69 13.12 64.92
CA LYS A 3 -39.37 12.16 63.86
C LYS A 3 -38.16 12.64 63.07
N LEU A 4 -37.01 11.95 63.27
CA LEU A 4 -35.80 12.12 62.50
C LEU A 4 -36.02 11.47 61.10
N SER A 5 -36.03 12.28 60.05
CA SER A 5 -36.13 11.82 58.65
C SER A 5 -34.73 11.69 58.08
N SER A 6 -34.22 10.45 57.92
CA SER A 6 -32.92 10.18 57.31
C SER A 6 -33.02 10.27 55.78
N ILE A 7 -32.44 11.32 55.20
CA ILE A 7 -32.28 11.44 53.76
C ILE A 7 -31.00 10.68 53.36
N LEU A 8 -31.15 9.52 52.73
CA LEU A 8 -30.05 8.71 52.16
C LEU A 8 -29.68 9.33 50.82
N SER A 9 -28.57 10.10 50.80
CA SER A 9 -28.00 10.68 49.59
C SER A 9 -27.25 9.60 48.79
N LEU A 10 -27.84 9.09 47.71
CA LEU A 10 -27.24 8.13 46.79
C LEU A 10 -26.30 8.87 45.82
N CYS A 11 -25.03 8.97 46.20
CA CYS A 11 -24.01 9.52 45.31
C CYS A 11 -23.68 8.50 44.18
N GLY A 12 -24.31 8.68 43.03
CA GLY A 12 -24.03 7.92 41.81
C GLY A 12 -22.59 8.26 41.33
N LEU A 13 -21.67 7.32 41.46
CA LEU A 13 -20.30 7.42 40.93
C LEU A 13 -20.40 7.30 39.38
N LEU A 14 -20.41 8.44 38.67
CA LEU A 14 -20.23 8.47 37.22
C LEU A 14 -18.77 8.10 36.92
N VAL A 15 -18.51 6.84 36.60
CA VAL A 15 -17.24 6.40 36.05
C VAL A 15 -17.16 6.97 34.63
N ALA A 16 -16.48 8.09 34.47
CA ALA A 16 -16.10 8.62 33.17
C ALA A 16 -15.12 7.63 32.52
N VAL A 17 -15.61 6.80 31.61
CA VAL A 17 -14.76 6.00 30.73
C VAL A 17 -14.02 6.98 29.84
N SER A 18 -12.78 7.29 30.20
CA SER A 18 -11.87 8.08 29.36
C SER A 18 -11.64 7.28 28.07
N ALA A 19 -12.29 7.68 27.00
CA ALA A 19 -12.02 7.15 25.67
C ALA A 19 -10.61 7.60 25.28
N HIS A 20 -9.60 6.76 25.59
CA HIS A 20 -8.24 6.97 25.11
C HIS A 20 -8.21 6.79 23.60
N ALA A 21 -7.63 7.76 22.92
CA ALA A 21 -7.30 7.65 21.50
C ALA A 21 -6.13 6.65 21.38
N ASP A 22 -6.37 5.53 20.71
CA ASP A 22 -5.33 4.53 20.46
C ASP A 22 -4.50 4.94 19.25
N GLU A 23 -3.20 4.59 19.22
CA GLU A 23 -2.36 4.74 18.04
C GLU A 23 -2.25 3.40 17.30
N VAL A 24 -2.53 3.40 16.00
CA VAL A 24 -2.36 2.25 15.11
C VAL A 24 -1.18 2.49 14.18
N LYS A 25 -0.14 1.68 14.30
CA LYS A 25 1.10 1.76 13.51
C LYS A 25 1.01 0.82 12.31
N VAL A 26 0.94 1.38 11.12
CA VAL A 26 0.75 0.63 9.88
C VAL A 26 2.03 0.60 9.06
N ALA A 27 2.58 -0.60 8.84
CA ALA A 27 3.61 -0.83 7.84
C ALA A 27 2.97 -0.95 6.46
N VAL A 28 3.24 0.00 5.55
CA VAL A 28 2.59 0.06 4.25
C VAL A 28 3.58 0.06 3.08
N ALA A 29 3.34 -0.79 2.09
CA ALA A 29 4.09 -0.79 0.85
C ALA A 29 3.93 0.55 0.10
N ALA A 30 5.04 1.09 -0.40
CA ALA A 30 5.11 2.47 -0.92
C ALA A 30 4.14 2.79 -2.07
N ASN A 31 3.70 1.79 -2.84
CA ASN A 31 2.67 1.98 -3.87
C ASN A 31 1.30 2.36 -3.31
N PHE A 32 1.00 1.93 -2.08
CA PHE A 32 -0.30 2.15 -1.43
C PHE A 32 -0.28 3.32 -0.43
N TYR A 33 0.85 4.00 -0.27
CA TYR A 33 0.99 5.09 0.71
C TYR A 33 -0.04 6.21 0.51
N LYS A 34 -0.13 6.79 -0.70
CA LYS A 34 -1.10 7.88 -0.97
C LYS A 34 -2.57 7.44 -0.81
N PRO A 35 -3.01 6.29 -1.35
CA PRO A 35 -4.34 5.77 -1.04
C PRO A 35 -4.59 5.64 0.47
N LEU A 36 -3.63 5.07 1.20
CA LEU A 36 -3.78 4.85 2.64
C LEU A 36 -3.79 6.15 3.45
N GLN A 37 -3.07 7.18 3.02
CA GLN A 37 -3.18 8.52 3.64
C GLN A 37 -4.60 9.08 3.55
N VAL A 38 -5.24 8.97 2.37
CA VAL A 38 -6.63 9.43 2.19
C VAL A 38 -7.57 8.61 3.06
N LEU A 39 -7.41 7.27 3.07
CA LEU A 39 -8.23 6.38 3.89
C LEU A 39 -8.03 6.62 5.40
N ALA A 40 -6.79 6.86 5.84
CA ALA A 40 -6.49 7.18 7.23
C ALA A 40 -7.11 8.52 7.67
N GLN A 41 -7.07 9.54 6.81
CA GLN A 41 -7.71 10.83 7.06
C GLN A 41 -9.23 10.70 7.16
N ASP A 42 -9.86 9.94 6.25
CA ASP A 42 -11.29 9.69 6.28
C ASP A 42 -11.70 8.93 7.55
N TYR A 43 -10.99 7.85 7.90
CA TYR A 43 -11.22 7.10 9.14
C TYR A 43 -11.11 8.00 10.38
N GLN A 44 -10.04 8.78 10.49
CA GLN A 44 -9.79 9.67 11.63
C GLN A 44 -10.79 10.83 11.74
N SER A 45 -11.51 11.18 10.66
CA SER A 45 -12.59 12.18 10.74
C SER A 45 -13.82 11.68 11.51
N HIS A 46 -13.96 10.37 11.68
CA HIS A 46 -15.07 9.71 12.37
C HIS A 46 -14.64 8.93 13.63
N HIS A 47 -13.33 8.76 13.85
CA HIS A 47 -12.75 8.01 14.96
C HIS A 47 -11.67 8.83 15.66
N LYS A 48 -11.52 8.66 16.97
CA LYS A 48 -10.48 9.35 17.75
C LYS A 48 -9.09 8.73 17.60
N ASP A 49 -9.02 7.50 17.07
CA ASP A 49 -7.77 6.75 16.96
C ASP A 49 -6.83 7.40 15.94
N LYS A 50 -5.54 7.39 16.22
CA LYS A 50 -4.48 7.94 15.37
C LYS A 50 -3.88 6.84 14.50
N ILE A 51 -3.81 7.07 13.17
CA ILE A 51 -3.19 6.14 12.22
C ILE A 51 -1.82 6.69 11.81
N THR A 52 -0.76 5.95 12.15
CA THR A 52 0.63 6.31 11.81
C THR A 52 1.17 5.37 10.75
N LEU A 53 1.70 5.93 9.66
CA LEU A 53 2.14 5.17 8.48
C LEU A 53 3.66 5.09 8.39
N SER A 54 4.20 3.87 8.35
CA SER A 54 5.61 3.59 8.05
C SER A 54 5.73 3.00 6.64
N VAL A 55 6.46 3.69 5.76
CA VAL A 55 6.50 3.41 4.34
C VAL A 55 7.80 2.72 3.93
N GLY A 56 7.68 1.65 3.14
CA GLY A 56 8.86 0.93 2.65
C GLY A 56 8.56 0.04 1.45
N SER A 57 9.57 -0.72 1.02
CA SER A 57 9.30 -1.87 0.16
C SER A 57 8.71 -3.00 1.00
N THR A 58 7.83 -3.80 0.41
CA THR A 58 7.21 -4.95 1.08
C THR A 58 8.24 -5.85 1.76
N GLY A 59 9.38 -6.12 1.10
CA GLY A 59 10.44 -6.95 1.66
C GLY A 59 11.18 -6.33 2.83
N LYS A 60 11.42 -5.00 2.81
CA LYS A 60 12.05 -4.29 3.92
C LYS A 60 11.14 -4.27 5.16
N LEU A 61 9.86 -3.96 4.95
CA LEU A 61 8.87 -3.94 6.04
C LEU A 61 8.68 -5.33 6.65
N TYR A 62 8.59 -6.38 5.82
CA TYR A 62 8.57 -7.77 6.27
C TYR A 62 9.78 -8.10 7.16
N ALA A 63 11.00 -7.75 6.71
CA ALA A 63 12.21 -7.99 7.50
C ALA A 63 12.18 -7.23 8.84
N GLN A 64 11.68 -5.99 8.88
CA GLN A 64 11.51 -5.23 10.11
C GLN A 64 10.53 -5.92 11.08
N ILE A 65 9.40 -6.44 10.57
CA ILE A 65 8.40 -7.16 11.38
C ILE A 65 9.01 -8.44 11.97
N VAL A 66 9.71 -9.23 11.16
CA VAL A 66 10.40 -10.45 11.63
C VAL A 66 11.44 -10.14 12.70
N ASN A 67 12.08 -8.96 12.64
CA ASN A 67 13.03 -8.49 13.65
C ASN A 67 12.37 -7.71 14.81
N GLY A 68 11.06 -7.84 14.98
CA GLY A 68 10.35 -7.30 16.16
C GLY A 68 9.92 -5.83 16.06
N ALA A 69 9.90 -5.21 14.88
CA ALA A 69 9.36 -3.86 14.72
C ALA A 69 7.89 -3.81 15.17
N PRO A 70 7.49 -2.84 16.01
CA PRO A 70 6.19 -2.81 16.68
C PRO A 70 5.11 -2.19 15.78
N PHE A 71 4.85 -2.81 14.65
CA PHE A 71 3.71 -2.45 13.77
C PHE A 71 2.48 -3.25 14.16
N ASP A 72 1.30 -2.65 14.03
CA ASP A 72 0.01 -3.28 14.32
C ASP A 72 -0.57 -3.95 13.09
N LEU A 73 -0.43 -3.30 11.93
CA LEU A 73 -0.91 -3.77 10.64
C LEU A 73 0.21 -3.81 9.61
N PHE A 74 0.15 -4.78 8.71
CA PHE A 74 1.02 -4.83 7.55
C PHE A 74 0.19 -4.88 6.26
N LEU A 75 0.34 -3.87 5.39
CA LEU A 75 -0.26 -3.78 4.07
C LEU A 75 0.82 -3.99 3.02
N ALA A 76 0.94 -5.23 2.57
CA ALA A 76 1.95 -5.67 1.61
C ALA A 76 1.52 -5.41 0.16
N ALA A 77 2.47 -5.36 -0.77
CA ALA A 77 2.18 -5.37 -2.20
C ALA A 77 2.28 -6.78 -2.82
N ASP A 78 2.32 -7.82 -2.01
CA ASP A 78 2.19 -9.22 -2.40
C ASP A 78 1.41 -10.01 -1.33
N GLN A 79 1.07 -11.27 -1.64
CA GLN A 79 0.43 -12.21 -0.72
C GLN A 79 1.47 -13.03 0.07
N ARG A 80 2.58 -13.36 -0.57
CA ARG A 80 3.60 -14.28 -0.04
C ARG A 80 4.16 -13.86 1.32
N ARG A 81 4.36 -12.55 1.56
CA ARG A 81 4.95 -12.07 2.82
C ARG A 81 3.95 -12.04 3.97
N PRO A 82 2.70 -11.58 3.81
CA PRO A 82 1.63 -11.83 4.78
C PRO A 82 1.48 -13.30 5.16
N GLU A 83 1.36 -14.21 4.17
CA GLU A 83 1.28 -15.66 4.39
C GLU A 83 2.47 -16.17 5.24
N LYS A 84 3.69 -15.73 4.95
CA LYS A 84 4.86 -16.11 5.75
C LYS A 84 4.81 -15.60 7.20
N LEU A 85 4.24 -14.41 7.44
CA LEU A 85 4.04 -13.92 8.81
C LEU A 85 3.00 -14.77 9.54
N VAL A 86 1.93 -15.18 8.87
CA VAL A 86 0.93 -16.11 9.42
C VAL A 86 1.56 -17.45 9.76
N GLN A 87 2.29 -18.05 8.83
CA GLN A 87 3.01 -19.33 9.03
C GLN A 87 4.01 -19.24 10.20
N GLY A 88 4.67 -18.10 10.36
CA GLY A 88 5.60 -17.80 11.46
C GLY A 88 4.93 -17.33 12.76
N HIS A 89 3.60 -17.39 12.88
CA HIS A 89 2.83 -16.93 14.05
C HIS A 89 3.03 -15.43 14.40
N LEU A 90 3.50 -14.63 13.44
CA LEU A 90 3.69 -13.17 13.59
C LEU A 90 2.48 -12.35 13.14
N ALA A 91 1.50 -12.98 12.48
CA ALA A 91 0.23 -12.38 12.06
C ALA A 91 -0.96 -13.31 12.31
N GLN A 92 -2.15 -12.72 12.45
CA GLN A 92 -3.41 -13.43 12.68
C GLN A 92 -3.97 -13.94 11.34
N ALA A 93 -4.03 -15.25 11.11
CA ALA A 93 -4.53 -15.87 9.87
C ALA A 93 -5.94 -15.40 9.49
N SER A 94 -6.84 -15.30 10.48
CA SER A 94 -8.23 -14.85 10.27
C SER A 94 -8.36 -13.40 9.82
N SER A 95 -7.29 -12.61 9.90
CA SER A 95 -7.27 -11.20 9.52
C SER A 95 -6.79 -10.97 8.09
N GLU A 96 -6.15 -11.96 7.47
CA GLU A 96 -5.57 -11.84 6.13
C GLU A 96 -6.64 -11.69 5.04
N PHE A 97 -6.45 -10.70 4.17
CA PHE A 97 -7.32 -10.52 3.00
C PHE A 97 -6.62 -9.71 1.92
N THR A 98 -6.98 -9.95 0.66
CA THR A 98 -6.55 -9.13 -0.48
C THR A 98 -7.34 -7.83 -0.50
N TYR A 99 -6.68 -6.68 -0.26
CA TYR A 99 -7.31 -5.36 -0.28
C TYR A 99 -7.30 -4.71 -1.66
N ALA A 100 -6.36 -5.09 -2.54
CA ALA A 100 -6.23 -4.52 -3.88
C ALA A 100 -5.41 -5.42 -4.84
N LYS A 101 -5.65 -5.28 -6.14
CA LYS A 101 -4.74 -5.73 -7.21
C LYS A 101 -4.09 -4.51 -7.84
N GLY A 102 -2.77 -4.46 -7.80
CA GLY A 102 -2.00 -3.36 -8.35
C GLY A 102 -1.81 -3.46 -9.86
N ARG A 103 -1.60 -2.30 -10.49
CA ARG A 103 -1.32 -2.20 -11.93
C ARG A 103 0.01 -1.48 -12.15
N LEU A 104 0.78 -1.99 -13.10
CA LEU A 104 2.08 -1.45 -13.51
C LEU A 104 1.90 -0.49 -14.68
N ILE A 105 2.64 0.63 -14.68
CA ILE A 105 2.70 1.57 -15.79
C ILE A 105 4.16 1.91 -16.11
N PHE A 106 4.50 1.95 -17.40
CA PHE A 106 5.71 2.58 -17.87
C PHE A 106 5.41 4.06 -18.10
N TRP A 107 6.06 4.95 -17.36
CA TRP A 107 5.67 6.35 -17.23
C TRP A 107 6.85 7.32 -17.34
N SER A 108 6.56 8.51 -17.84
CA SER A 108 7.41 9.69 -17.83
C SER A 108 6.61 10.90 -17.38
N LYS A 109 7.25 11.83 -16.66
CA LYS A 109 6.65 13.13 -16.33
C LYS A 109 6.40 13.99 -17.58
N GLN A 110 7.13 13.75 -18.66
CA GLN A 110 6.99 14.49 -19.92
C GLN A 110 5.69 14.10 -20.65
N PRO A 111 4.78 15.06 -20.92
CA PRO A 111 3.59 14.79 -21.73
C PRO A 111 3.97 14.34 -23.16
N GLY A 112 3.20 13.40 -23.72
CA GLY A 112 3.35 12.94 -25.10
C GLY A 112 4.60 12.11 -25.41
N LEU A 113 5.52 11.90 -24.44
CA LEU A 113 6.74 11.13 -24.68
C LEU A 113 6.46 9.64 -24.88
N ILE A 114 5.58 9.07 -24.08
CA ILE A 114 5.24 7.65 -24.11
C ILE A 114 3.82 7.51 -24.64
N GLY A 115 3.68 6.78 -25.75
CA GLY A 115 2.39 6.43 -26.30
C GLY A 115 1.73 5.27 -25.56
N ASN A 116 0.55 4.85 -26.00
CA ASN A 116 -0.24 3.80 -25.37
C ASN A 116 0.12 2.37 -25.86
N SER A 117 1.41 2.10 -26.07
CA SER A 117 1.88 0.79 -26.53
C SER A 117 3.32 0.51 -26.11
N ALA A 118 3.74 -0.76 -26.30
CA ALA A 118 5.12 -1.18 -26.06
C ALA A 118 6.14 -0.56 -27.01
N ASN A 119 5.70 0.10 -28.08
CA ASN A 119 6.58 0.52 -29.18
C ASN A 119 7.72 1.41 -28.68
N TYR A 120 7.42 2.48 -27.94
CA TYR A 120 8.46 3.35 -27.39
C TYR A 120 9.46 2.59 -26.51
N LEU A 121 9.00 1.67 -25.68
CA LEU A 121 9.87 0.86 -24.82
C LEU A 121 10.79 -0.08 -25.61
N LYS A 122 10.33 -0.61 -26.76
CA LYS A 122 11.11 -1.50 -27.62
C LYS A 122 12.10 -0.76 -28.52
N THR A 123 11.74 0.40 -29.04
CA THR A 123 12.47 1.11 -30.09
C THR A 123 13.37 2.24 -29.57
N ALA A 124 12.98 2.92 -28.50
CA ALA A 124 13.73 4.04 -27.99
C ALA A 124 15.12 3.64 -27.44
N SER A 125 16.05 4.55 -27.60
CA SER A 125 17.37 4.45 -26.94
C SER A 125 17.28 5.07 -25.54
N PHE A 126 17.54 4.27 -24.51
CA PHE A 126 17.54 4.73 -23.12
C PHE A 126 18.97 4.90 -22.61
N ASN A 127 19.25 6.03 -21.96
CA ASN A 127 20.46 6.16 -21.15
C ASN A 127 20.24 5.50 -19.78
N LYS A 128 19.08 5.74 -19.17
CA LYS A 128 18.65 5.17 -17.88
C LYS A 128 17.18 4.83 -17.90
N LEU A 129 16.80 3.78 -17.18
CA LEU A 129 15.43 3.32 -17.01
C LEU A 129 15.20 2.96 -15.55
N ALA A 130 14.29 3.67 -14.87
CA ALA A 130 14.02 3.46 -13.46
C ALA A 130 13.04 2.30 -13.21
N LEU A 131 13.34 1.48 -12.19
CA LEU A 131 12.44 0.46 -11.66
C LEU A 131 12.75 0.21 -10.18
N ALA A 132 11.81 -0.37 -9.44
CA ALA A 132 12.07 -0.75 -8.06
C ALA A 132 12.94 -2.02 -8.00
N ASN A 133 13.69 -2.19 -6.90
CA ASN A 133 14.50 -3.38 -6.68
C ASN A 133 13.61 -4.65 -6.67
N PRO A 134 13.77 -5.58 -7.63
CA PRO A 134 12.90 -6.74 -7.78
C PRO A 134 13.01 -7.74 -6.62
N LYS A 135 14.12 -7.73 -5.87
CA LYS A 135 14.31 -8.59 -4.69
C LYS A 135 13.42 -8.17 -3.50
N ALA A 136 13.13 -6.87 -3.39
CA ALA A 136 12.42 -6.30 -2.25
C ALA A 136 11.01 -5.78 -2.59
N ALA A 137 10.74 -5.42 -3.85
CA ALA A 137 9.52 -4.76 -4.28
C ALA A 137 8.77 -5.57 -5.36
N PRO A 138 7.51 -5.97 -5.12
CA PRO A 138 6.70 -6.74 -6.09
C PRO A 138 6.55 -6.03 -7.44
N TYR A 139 6.41 -4.71 -7.47
CA TYR A 139 6.38 -3.94 -8.72
C TYR A 139 7.70 -4.03 -9.51
N GLY A 140 8.83 -4.12 -8.81
CA GLY A 140 10.12 -4.37 -9.45
C GLY A 140 10.20 -5.76 -10.08
N ALA A 141 9.71 -6.78 -9.38
CA ALA A 141 9.60 -8.14 -9.93
C ALA A 141 8.68 -8.18 -11.15
N ALA A 142 7.50 -7.54 -11.09
CA ALA A 142 6.58 -7.40 -12.22
C ALA A 142 7.23 -6.69 -13.42
N THR A 143 8.03 -5.65 -13.18
CA THR A 143 8.79 -4.96 -14.24
C THR A 143 9.78 -5.89 -14.92
N VAL A 144 10.58 -6.65 -14.15
CA VAL A 144 11.54 -7.61 -14.74
C VAL A 144 10.83 -8.67 -15.55
N THR A 145 9.70 -9.20 -15.05
CA THR A 145 8.87 -10.16 -15.79
C THR A 145 8.36 -9.56 -17.10
N THR A 146 7.84 -8.33 -17.08
CA THR A 146 7.40 -7.61 -18.28
C THR A 146 8.53 -7.47 -19.31
N LEU A 147 9.71 -7.01 -18.88
CA LEU A 147 10.85 -6.83 -19.79
C LEU A 147 11.35 -8.15 -20.39
N LYS A 148 11.25 -9.25 -19.65
CA LYS A 148 11.56 -10.61 -20.13
C LYS A 148 10.53 -11.10 -21.15
N HIS A 149 9.23 -10.95 -20.88
CA HIS A 149 8.16 -11.28 -21.82
C HIS A 149 8.27 -10.50 -23.14
N LEU A 150 8.73 -9.24 -23.08
CA LEU A 150 8.97 -8.42 -24.27
C LEU A 150 10.28 -8.74 -24.99
N GLY A 151 11.13 -9.63 -24.44
CA GLY A 151 12.43 -10.01 -25.02
C GLY A 151 13.52 -8.93 -24.92
N ILE A 152 13.32 -7.86 -24.13
CA ILE A 152 14.20 -6.69 -24.08
C ILE A 152 15.00 -6.55 -22.78
N TYR A 153 14.80 -7.45 -21.82
CA TYR A 153 15.50 -7.37 -20.51
C TYR A 153 17.02 -7.30 -20.64
N ASN A 154 17.62 -8.20 -21.44
CA ASN A 154 19.07 -8.26 -21.59
C ASN A 154 19.63 -7.00 -22.27
N LYS A 155 18.92 -6.44 -23.26
CA LYS A 155 19.28 -5.17 -23.94
C LYS A 155 19.30 -3.99 -22.97
N LEU A 156 18.38 -3.99 -21.97
CA LEU A 156 18.20 -2.86 -21.05
C LEU A 156 18.92 -3.04 -19.71
N LYS A 157 19.40 -4.23 -19.39
CA LYS A 157 19.94 -4.59 -18.06
C LYS A 157 21.00 -3.61 -17.53
N SER A 158 21.93 -3.17 -18.38
CA SER A 158 23.01 -2.22 -18.01
C SER A 158 22.51 -0.77 -17.80
N LYS A 159 21.28 -0.48 -18.21
CA LYS A 159 20.67 0.87 -18.13
C LYS A 159 19.67 0.98 -16.98
N LEU A 160 19.44 -0.11 -16.23
CA LEU A 160 18.46 -0.16 -15.16
C LEU A 160 18.99 0.57 -13.91
N VAL A 161 18.16 1.49 -13.40
CA VAL A 161 18.41 2.23 -12.16
C VAL A 161 17.39 1.77 -11.13
N TYR A 162 17.87 1.20 -10.03
CA TYR A 162 17.03 0.57 -9.03
C TYR A 162 16.70 1.53 -7.88
N GLY A 163 15.40 1.81 -7.67
CA GLY A 163 14.90 2.41 -6.44
C GLY A 163 14.77 1.35 -5.34
N GLN A 164 15.03 1.69 -4.09
CA GLN A 164 14.86 0.78 -2.95
C GLN A 164 13.41 0.28 -2.79
N ASN A 165 12.45 1.10 -3.23
CA ASN A 165 11.03 0.78 -3.31
C ASN A 165 10.40 1.53 -4.50
N ILE A 166 9.13 1.27 -4.79
CA ILE A 166 8.44 1.91 -5.91
C ILE A 166 8.19 3.42 -5.70
N GLY A 167 8.18 3.90 -4.44
CA GLY A 167 8.10 5.32 -4.12
C GLY A 167 9.37 6.07 -4.55
N GLN A 168 10.56 5.54 -4.22
CA GLN A 168 11.83 6.12 -4.66
C GLN A 168 11.96 6.06 -6.19
N THR A 169 11.50 4.97 -6.82
CA THR A 169 11.48 4.87 -8.30
C THR A 169 10.63 5.97 -8.91
N PHE A 170 9.44 6.21 -8.36
CA PHE A 170 8.58 7.32 -8.77
C PHE A 170 9.27 8.68 -8.59
N SER A 171 9.96 8.88 -7.46
CA SER A 171 10.71 10.12 -7.20
C SER A 171 11.81 10.35 -8.24
N TYR A 172 12.55 9.32 -8.65
CA TYR A 172 13.57 9.46 -9.71
C TYR A 172 13.00 9.99 -11.02
N VAL A 173 11.80 9.55 -11.41
CA VAL A 173 11.17 10.00 -12.65
C VAL A 173 10.47 11.35 -12.46
N SER A 174 9.77 11.58 -11.37
CA SER A 174 9.00 12.80 -11.12
C SER A 174 9.88 14.02 -10.91
N TYR A 175 11.09 13.85 -10.34
CA TYR A 175 12.09 14.93 -10.20
C TYR A 175 13.05 15.05 -11.39
N GLY A 176 12.93 14.19 -12.41
CA GLY A 176 13.73 14.27 -13.63
C GLY A 176 15.12 13.66 -13.55
N ASN A 177 15.49 12.97 -12.45
CA ASN A 177 16.77 12.25 -12.33
C ASN A 177 16.86 11.11 -13.35
N VAL A 178 15.73 10.51 -13.71
CA VAL A 178 15.59 9.55 -14.80
C VAL A 178 14.37 9.95 -15.63
N LYS A 179 14.51 9.99 -16.95
CA LYS A 179 13.46 10.51 -17.86
C LYS A 179 12.17 9.68 -17.84
N GLN A 180 12.29 8.38 -17.63
CA GLN A 180 11.16 7.44 -17.62
C GLN A 180 11.46 6.21 -16.75
N GLY A 181 10.42 5.52 -16.31
CA GLY A 181 10.55 4.31 -15.49
C GLY A 181 9.24 3.55 -15.32
N PHE A 182 9.35 2.42 -14.67
CA PHE A 182 8.20 1.62 -14.27
C PHE A 182 7.77 2.00 -12.86
N VAL A 183 6.53 2.46 -12.72
CA VAL A 183 5.94 2.91 -11.46
C VAL A 183 4.60 2.21 -11.22
N ALA A 184 4.06 2.31 -10.01
CA ALA A 184 2.70 1.85 -9.76
C ALA A 184 1.70 2.83 -10.39
N LEU A 185 0.66 2.31 -11.04
CA LEU A 185 -0.40 3.16 -11.63
C LEU A 185 -0.97 4.12 -10.57
N SER A 186 -1.14 3.67 -9.34
CA SER A 186 -1.65 4.46 -8.22
C SER A 186 -0.86 5.74 -7.89
N GLN A 187 0.39 5.83 -8.32
CA GLN A 187 1.24 7.00 -8.07
C GLN A 187 0.98 8.13 -9.06
N VAL A 188 0.41 7.81 -10.22
CA VAL A 188 0.23 8.74 -11.35
C VAL A 188 -1.20 8.80 -11.90
N TYR A 189 -2.16 8.13 -11.25
CA TYR A 189 -3.53 7.99 -11.75
C TYR A 189 -4.56 8.41 -10.70
N ARG A 190 -5.61 9.09 -11.16
CA ARG A 190 -6.73 9.55 -10.35
C ARG A 190 -8.00 9.59 -11.20
N ASN A 191 -9.08 9.04 -10.64
CA ASN A 191 -10.43 9.17 -11.19
C ASN A 191 -10.49 8.96 -12.72
N GLY A 192 -9.91 7.85 -13.20
CA GLY A 192 -10.00 7.47 -14.62
C GLY A 192 -8.90 8.03 -15.53
N LYS A 193 -7.98 8.89 -15.07
CA LYS A 193 -6.95 9.53 -15.90
C LYS A 193 -5.58 9.65 -15.22
N LEU A 194 -4.54 9.82 -16.01
CA LEU A 194 -3.22 10.19 -15.51
C LEU A 194 -3.26 11.60 -14.93
N SER A 195 -2.66 11.77 -13.76
CA SER A 195 -2.56 13.07 -13.08
C SER A 195 -1.55 13.99 -13.78
N SER A 196 -0.55 13.42 -14.45
CA SER A 196 0.48 14.16 -15.19
C SER A 196 1.27 13.22 -16.10
N GLY A 197 2.00 13.81 -17.07
CA GLY A 197 2.93 13.09 -17.92
C GLY A 197 2.26 12.24 -18.99
N SER A 198 2.96 11.20 -19.41
CA SER A 198 2.47 10.22 -20.38
C SER A 198 2.94 8.82 -20.00
N GLY A 199 2.25 7.79 -20.43
CA GLY A 199 2.62 6.43 -20.06
C GLY A 199 1.80 5.35 -20.73
N TRP A 200 2.38 4.16 -20.73
CA TRP A 200 1.74 2.93 -21.18
C TRP A 200 1.39 2.06 -19.99
N ILE A 201 0.10 1.86 -19.72
CA ILE A 201 -0.37 0.92 -18.71
C ILE A 201 -0.05 -0.48 -19.23
N ILE A 202 0.75 -1.21 -18.46
CA ILE A 202 1.22 -2.54 -18.86
C ILE A 202 0.05 -3.53 -18.83
N PRO A 203 -0.21 -4.26 -19.92
CA PRO A 203 -1.20 -5.32 -19.92
C PRO A 203 -0.90 -6.37 -18.83
N SER A 204 -1.93 -6.81 -18.14
CA SER A 204 -1.80 -7.79 -17.04
C SER A 204 -1.25 -9.15 -17.50
N SER A 205 -1.35 -9.48 -18.80
CA SER A 205 -0.77 -10.68 -19.39
C SER A 205 0.76 -10.69 -19.43
N LEU A 206 1.42 -9.54 -19.23
CA LEU A 206 2.88 -9.42 -19.31
C LEU A 206 3.59 -9.59 -17.95
N TYR A 207 2.84 -9.73 -16.84
CA TYR A 207 3.40 -9.95 -15.50
C TYR A 207 2.41 -10.71 -14.61
N ASN A 208 2.92 -11.34 -13.56
CA ASN A 208 2.06 -12.00 -12.58
C ASN A 208 1.18 -10.98 -11.83
N PRO A 209 -0.10 -11.29 -11.52
CA PRO A 209 -0.98 -10.40 -10.80
C PRO A 209 -0.34 -9.87 -9.50
N ILE A 210 -0.39 -8.55 -9.29
CA ILE A 210 0.13 -7.92 -8.07
C ILE A 210 -1.02 -7.88 -7.05
N ARG A 211 -1.37 -9.05 -6.49
CA ARG A 211 -2.35 -9.17 -5.40
C ARG A 211 -1.69 -8.68 -4.11
N GLN A 212 -2.37 -7.84 -3.37
CA GLN A 212 -1.85 -7.12 -2.21
C GLN A 212 -2.68 -7.46 -0.98
N ASP A 213 -2.04 -8.07 0.00
CA ASP A 213 -2.73 -8.52 1.20
C ASP A 213 -2.39 -7.66 2.43
N ALA A 214 -3.39 -7.53 3.30
CA ALA A 214 -3.30 -6.90 4.60
C ALA A 214 -3.45 -7.95 5.70
N VAL A 215 -2.70 -7.77 6.81
CA VAL A 215 -2.80 -8.61 8.01
C VAL A 215 -2.68 -7.78 9.29
N LEU A 216 -3.34 -8.26 10.35
CA LEU A 216 -3.16 -7.83 11.73
C LEU A 216 -1.98 -8.60 12.34
N LEU A 217 -0.99 -7.90 12.88
CA LEU A 217 0.16 -8.52 13.52
C LEU A 217 -0.19 -9.05 14.91
N THR A 218 0.46 -10.14 15.32
CA THR A 218 0.07 -10.90 16.51
C THR A 218 0.15 -10.10 17.79
N HIS A 219 1.11 -9.17 17.94
CA HIS A 219 1.20 -8.36 19.14
C HIS A 219 0.01 -7.41 19.30
N ALA A 220 -0.59 -6.96 18.19
CA ALA A 220 -1.78 -6.10 18.17
C ALA A 220 -3.10 -6.88 18.17
N LYS A 221 -3.08 -8.21 18.40
CA LYS A 221 -4.28 -9.08 18.36
C LYS A 221 -5.43 -8.61 19.25
N ASN A 222 -5.13 -7.87 20.32
CA ASN A 222 -6.13 -7.34 21.26
C ASN A 222 -6.43 -5.85 21.01
N SER A 223 -5.75 -5.16 20.09
CA SER A 223 -6.01 -3.77 19.76
C SER A 223 -7.38 -3.64 19.05
N ARG A 224 -8.30 -2.92 19.71
CA ARG A 224 -9.62 -2.58 19.14
C ARG A 224 -9.43 -1.69 17.91
N ALA A 225 -8.66 -0.63 18.04
CA ALA A 225 -8.42 0.35 16.98
C ALA A 225 -7.80 -0.27 15.73
N ALA A 226 -6.81 -1.18 15.86
CA ALA A 226 -6.20 -1.87 14.74
C ALA A 226 -7.21 -2.77 14.00
N LYS A 227 -8.07 -3.48 14.74
CA LYS A 227 -9.14 -4.31 14.15
C LYS A 227 -10.18 -3.47 13.42
N GLU A 228 -10.63 -2.37 14.03
CA GLU A 228 -11.61 -1.46 13.44
C GLU A 228 -11.08 -0.80 12.17
N PHE A 229 -9.82 -0.32 12.18
CA PHE A 229 -9.20 0.24 10.97
C PHE A 229 -9.02 -0.81 9.87
N LEU A 230 -8.63 -2.05 10.23
CA LEU A 230 -8.53 -3.15 9.27
C LEU A 230 -9.90 -3.52 8.67
N ALA A 231 -10.97 -3.48 9.48
CA ALA A 231 -12.35 -3.70 9.01
C ALA A 231 -12.81 -2.55 8.09
N TYR A 232 -12.50 -1.29 8.44
CA TYR A 232 -12.79 -0.14 7.58
C TYR A 232 -12.18 -0.29 6.18
N LEU A 233 -10.96 -0.84 6.04
CA LEU A 233 -10.34 -1.07 4.74
C LEU A 233 -11.12 -2.04 3.83
N LYS A 234 -12.05 -2.83 4.39
CA LYS A 234 -12.96 -3.73 3.65
C LYS A 234 -14.27 -3.06 3.23
N SER A 235 -14.56 -1.86 3.74
CA SER A 235 -15.80 -1.13 3.47
C SER A 235 -15.98 -0.76 1.99
N SER A 236 -17.20 -0.45 1.60
CA SER A 236 -17.51 0.04 0.24
C SER A 236 -16.87 1.39 -0.05
N GLU A 237 -16.78 2.26 0.96
CA GLU A 237 -16.16 3.58 0.88
C GLU A 237 -14.66 3.47 0.65
N ALA A 238 -13.99 2.64 1.43
CA ALA A 238 -12.56 2.36 1.26
C ALA A 238 -12.27 1.77 -0.13
N LYS A 239 -13.08 0.81 -0.59
CA LYS A 239 -12.94 0.22 -1.94
C LYS A 239 -13.10 1.26 -3.05
N LYS A 240 -14.09 2.17 -2.97
CA LYS A 240 -14.25 3.27 -3.94
C LYS A 240 -13.01 4.18 -3.97
N THR A 241 -12.49 4.54 -2.81
CA THR A 241 -11.25 5.32 -2.70
C THR A 241 -10.08 4.58 -3.33
N ILE A 242 -9.88 3.30 -3.04
CA ILE A 242 -8.81 2.46 -3.62
C ILE A 242 -8.92 2.42 -5.15
N GLN A 243 -10.14 2.20 -5.68
CA GLN A 243 -10.40 2.17 -7.14
C GLN A 243 -10.10 3.51 -7.83
N SER A 244 -10.35 4.64 -7.15
CA SER A 244 -10.05 5.98 -7.68
C SER A 244 -8.57 6.17 -8.01
N PHE A 245 -7.69 5.38 -7.37
CA PHE A 245 -6.24 5.35 -7.62
C PHE A 245 -5.83 4.31 -8.69
N GLY A 246 -6.78 3.70 -9.38
CA GLY A 246 -6.52 2.74 -10.47
C GLY A 246 -6.23 1.31 -10.01
N TYR A 247 -6.53 0.97 -8.76
CA TYR A 247 -6.52 -0.42 -8.31
C TYR A 247 -7.79 -1.17 -8.75
N ASP A 248 -7.66 -2.47 -8.90
CA ASP A 248 -8.81 -3.37 -8.95
C ASP A 248 -9.04 -3.94 -7.53
N THR A 249 -10.28 -3.86 -7.06
CA THR A 249 -10.71 -4.38 -5.76
C THR A 249 -11.64 -5.59 -5.89
N HIS A 250 -11.88 -6.06 -7.12
CA HIS A 250 -12.66 -7.28 -7.34
C HIS A 250 -11.79 -8.50 -7.00
N THR A 251 -12.09 -9.14 -5.90
CA THR A 251 -11.54 -10.43 -5.50
C THR A 251 -12.35 -11.54 -6.16
N SER A 252 -12.24 -11.70 -7.49
CA SER A 252 -12.64 -12.98 -8.09
C SER A 252 -11.60 -14.03 -7.65
N HIS A 253 -12.09 -15.02 -6.95
CA HIS A 253 -11.37 -16.24 -6.57
C HIS A 253 -10.94 -17.02 -7.80
#